data_d5ad50967ba4aa00dbbaf49906460642
#
_entry.id   d5ad50967ba4aa00dbbaf49906460642
#
_cell.length_a   1.000
_cell.length_b   1.000
_cell.length_c   1.000
_cell.angle_alpha   90.00
_cell.angle_beta   90.00
_cell.angle_gamma   90.00
#
_symmetry.space_group_name_H-M   'P 1'
#
loop_
_entity.id
_entity.type
_entity.pdbx_description
1 polymer ?
#
loop_
_entity_poly.entity_id
_entity_poly.type
_entity_poly.pdbx_seq_one_letter_code
_entity_poly.pdbx_strand_id
1 'polypeptide(L)'
;MSIYDPVEVGSKLWIPSDALERLLQLRLAGQEFGVAALRTRSKLAKQLVCRALGYPIPERFARTRPRFLGPNFDTYVQGANNLQIWNEEISPVRRYVLIRPDANGVIQRVRVVSGADLAPLDTTGKLTQKYQARVADLETIKLASPNDSPNLDRVIGPSQKLPRDASPIDYPEPGSLMPIGRLFDLLKPLVGRSFDDPGILQERIRGGVLHGLVGAALGYRKHADNGNSPDIRHQLLEVKLQTSQTIDLGAISPDSGGFLDCPALGVTKVLYQDVRYAVCFGTISGKRVHLTGLVLVTGRDFFATFERCGGLVINAKYQLPLPREFFDRNTEGVFD
;
A
#
# COMPACT_ATOMS: atom_id res chain seq x y z
N MET A 1 30.04 18.05 10.20
CA MET A 1 28.70 18.05 10.86
C MET A 1 27.84 17.00 10.18
N SER A 2 27.20 16.16 10.94
CA SER A 2 26.27 15.13 10.43
C SER A 2 24.83 15.60 10.55
N ILE A 3 23.88 14.87 9.95
CA ILE A 3 22.44 15.13 10.11
C ILE A 3 21.92 14.91 11.53
N TYR A 4 22.75 14.37 12.42
CA TYR A 4 22.39 14.08 13.82
C TYR A 4 22.93 15.11 14.81
N ASP A 5 23.86 15.97 14.37
CA ASP A 5 24.44 16.98 15.24
C ASP A 5 23.41 18.10 15.46
N PRO A 6 23.09 18.44 16.74
CA PRO A 6 22.08 19.44 17.05
C PRO A 6 22.36 20.79 16.37
N VAL A 7 21.33 21.36 15.79
CA VAL A 7 21.33 22.73 15.23
C VAL A 7 20.33 23.55 15.99
N GLU A 8 20.81 24.59 16.66
CA GLU A 8 19.95 25.50 17.41
C GLU A 8 19.12 26.37 16.45
N VAL A 9 17.82 26.49 16.75
CA VAL A 9 16.90 27.31 15.96
C VAL A 9 17.35 28.76 16.03
N GLY A 10 17.44 29.41 14.85
CA GLY A 10 17.90 30.78 14.75
C GLY A 10 19.43 30.97 14.71
N SER A 11 20.21 29.88 14.89
CA SER A 11 21.67 29.93 14.70
C SER A 11 22.02 30.14 13.22
N LYS A 12 23.29 30.47 12.93
CA LYS A 12 23.81 30.61 11.55
C LYS A 12 23.73 29.34 10.73
N LEU A 13 23.60 28.18 11.38
CA LEU A 13 23.46 26.86 10.72
C LEU A 13 22.01 26.44 10.51
N TRP A 14 21.08 27.18 11.15
CA TRP A 14 19.65 26.93 10.98
C TRP A 14 19.15 27.50 9.67
N ILE A 15 18.59 26.67 8.81
CA ILE A 15 17.95 27.09 7.56
C ILE A 15 16.45 27.22 7.83
N PRO A 16 15.84 28.42 7.73
CA PRO A 16 14.40 28.63 7.82
C PRO A 16 13.62 27.76 6.83
N SER A 17 12.36 27.45 7.12
CA SER A 17 11.58 26.50 6.34
C SER A 17 11.41 26.89 4.87
N ASP A 18 11.16 28.18 4.60
CA ASP A 18 11.05 28.72 3.25
C ASP A 18 12.36 28.66 2.47
N ALA A 19 13.49 28.99 3.12
CA ALA A 19 14.82 28.88 2.52
C ALA A 19 15.19 27.40 2.27
N LEU A 20 14.85 26.51 3.21
CA LEU A 20 15.04 25.07 3.07
C LEU A 20 14.23 24.50 1.90
N GLU A 21 12.97 24.93 1.75
CA GLU A 21 12.12 24.54 0.63
C GLU A 21 12.72 24.98 -0.70
N ARG A 22 13.08 26.27 -0.83
CA ARG A 22 13.70 26.80 -2.05
C ARG A 22 14.99 26.07 -2.41
N LEU A 23 15.86 25.81 -1.42
CA LEU A 23 17.12 25.12 -1.62
C LEU A 23 16.88 23.67 -2.07
N LEU A 24 16.00 22.95 -1.40
CA LEU A 24 15.68 21.56 -1.74
C LEU A 24 14.96 21.48 -3.09
N GLN A 25 14.02 22.39 -3.40
CA GLN A 25 13.39 22.47 -4.71
C GLN A 25 14.42 22.65 -5.82
N LEU A 26 15.34 23.61 -5.66
CA LEU A 26 16.39 23.88 -6.66
C LEU A 26 17.32 22.67 -6.88
N ARG A 27 17.66 21.94 -5.82
CA ARG A 27 18.66 20.86 -5.86
C ARG A 27 18.07 19.50 -6.20
N LEU A 28 16.79 19.28 -5.92
CA LEU A 28 16.14 17.97 -6.08
C LEU A 28 15.25 17.89 -7.31
N ALA A 29 14.68 18.99 -7.81
CA ALA A 29 13.87 18.97 -9.01
C ALA A 29 14.66 18.38 -10.20
N GLY A 30 14.03 17.48 -10.94
CA GLY A 30 14.64 16.75 -12.04
C GLY A 30 15.50 15.54 -11.64
N GLN A 31 15.78 15.33 -10.35
CA GLN A 31 16.44 14.10 -9.89
C GLN A 31 15.49 12.92 -9.95
N GLU A 32 16.02 11.72 -10.20
CA GLU A 32 15.23 10.50 -10.39
C GLU A 32 15.40 9.52 -9.23
N PHE A 33 14.29 8.87 -8.85
CA PHE A 33 14.34 7.72 -7.94
C PHE A 33 14.60 6.40 -8.67
N GLY A 34 14.55 6.40 -10.01
CA GLY A 34 14.60 5.17 -10.81
C GLY A 34 13.44 4.22 -10.52
N VAL A 35 13.59 2.95 -10.90
CA VAL A 35 12.59 1.88 -10.72
C VAL A 35 12.62 1.31 -9.29
N ALA A 36 12.79 2.14 -8.26
CA ALA A 36 13.00 1.67 -6.91
C ALA A 36 11.69 1.43 -6.15
N ALA A 37 11.61 0.35 -5.35
CA ALA A 37 10.52 0.09 -4.41
C ALA A 37 10.40 1.21 -3.35
N LEU A 38 9.21 1.40 -2.74
CA LEU A 38 8.93 2.47 -1.78
C LEU A 38 9.96 2.61 -0.65
N ARG A 39 10.43 1.50 -0.07
CA ARG A 39 11.49 1.53 0.97
C ARG A 39 12.81 2.07 0.43
N THR A 40 13.18 1.67 -0.79
CA THR A 40 14.39 2.15 -1.46
C THR A 40 14.27 3.63 -1.78
N ARG A 41 13.09 4.11 -2.23
CA ARG A 41 12.84 5.54 -2.48
C ARG A 41 13.00 6.38 -1.23
N SER A 42 12.50 5.93 -0.07
CA SER A 42 12.71 6.64 1.19
C SER A 42 14.19 6.76 1.58
N LYS A 43 15.00 5.73 1.28
CA LYS A 43 16.45 5.79 1.47
C LYS A 43 17.09 6.76 0.48
N LEU A 44 16.75 6.66 -0.80
CA LEU A 44 17.28 7.54 -1.86
C LEU A 44 16.92 9.00 -1.60
N ALA A 45 15.68 9.30 -1.20
CA ALA A 45 15.25 10.65 -0.84
C ALA A 45 16.13 11.24 0.26
N LYS A 46 16.40 10.47 1.33
CA LYS A 46 17.30 10.91 2.40
C LYS A 46 18.72 11.16 1.91
N GLN A 47 19.22 10.30 1.03
CA GLN A 47 20.56 10.49 0.44
C GLN A 47 20.63 11.74 -0.45
N LEU A 48 19.60 11.98 -1.28
CA LEU A 48 19.52 13.19 -2.11
C LEU A 48 19.45 14.45 -1.24
N VAL A 49 18.66 14.43 -0.18
CA VAL A 49 18.56 15.55 0.77
C VAL A 49 19.90 15.79 1.49
N CYS A 50 20.61 14.74 1.92
CA CYS A 50 21.95 14.88 2.49
C CYS A 50 22.88 15.61 1.52
N ARG A 51 22.93 15.16 0.25
CA ARG A 51 23.76 15.80 -0.80
C ARG A 51 23.37 17.25 -1.05
N ALA A 52 22.07 17.52 -1.14
CA ALA A 52 21.54 18.88 -1.38
C ALA A 52 21.94 19.87 -0.28
N LEU A 53 21.99 19.38 0.98
CA LEU A 53 22.34 20.19 2.15
C LEU A 53 23.83 20.14 2.53
N GLY A 54 24.64 19.38 1.79
CA GLY A 54 26.08 19.24 2.08
C GLY A 54 26.41 18.36 3.27
N TYR A 55 25.47 17.53 3.74
CA TYR A 55 25.75 16.55 4.79
C TYR A 55 26.39 15.27 4.24
N PRO A 56 27.34 14.67 4.98
CA PRO A 56 27.80 13.33 4.65
C PRO A 56 26.67 12.33 4.72
N ILE A 57 26.60 11.41 3.75
CA ILE A 57 25.59 10.35 3.77
C ILE A 57 26.05 9.28 4.75
N PRO A 58 25.24 8.98 5.80
CA PRO A 58 25.63 7.92 6.73
C PRO A 58 25.52 6.56 6.04
N GLU A 59 26.40 5.63 6.36
CA GLU A 59 26.32 4.24 5.88
C GLU A 59 24.96 3.62 6.18
N ARG A 60 24.46 3.90 7.39
CA ARG A 60 23.14 3.49 7.85
C ARG A 60 22.42 4.65 8.53
N PHE A 61 21.23 4.98 8.04
CA PHE A 61 20.37 5.97 8.70
C PHE A 61 19.88 5.43 10.05
N ALA A 62 20.14 6.19 11.12
CA ALA A 62 19.66 5.85 12.45
C ALA A 62 18.13 5.89 12.54
N ARG A 63 17.57 5.16 13.50
CA ARG A 63 16.13 5.14 13.78
C ARG A 63 15.73 6.28 14.73
N THR A 64 16.18 7.51 14.41
CA THR A 64 15.82 8.72 15.18
C THR A 64 14.48 9.28 14.75
N ARG A 65 13.92 10.16 15.57
CA ARG A 65 12.75 11.00 15.29
C ARG A 65 13.07 12.44 15.76
N PRO A 66 13.15 13.41 14.84
CA PRO A 66 13.11 13.29 13.37
C PRO A 66 14.31 12.53 12.78
N ARG A 67 14.19 12.10 11.51
CA ARG A 67 15.28 11.39 10.80
C ARG A 67 16.51 12.27 10.57
N PHE A 68 16.28 13.54 10.32
CA PHE A 68 17.29 14.60 10.27
C PHE A 68 17.23 15.35 11.59
N LEU A 69 17.87 14.80 12.60
CA LEU A 69 17.76 15.26 13.99
C LEU A 69 18.28 16.69 14.15
N GLY A 70 19.45 17.00 13.60
CA GLY A 70 20.05 18.33 13.69
C GLY A 70 19.16 19.42 13.08
N PRO A 71 18.80 19.34 11.79
CA PRO A 71 17.94 20.34 11.17
C PRO A 71 16.44 20.15 11.45
N ASN A 72 16.06 19.23 12.35
CA ASN A 72 14.70 19.00 12.83
C ASN A 72 13.64 18.77 11.75
N PHE A 73 13.86 17.81 10.84
CA PHE A 73 12.84 17.43 9.87
C PHE A 73 12.84 15.95 9.49
N ASP A 74 11.72 15.50 8.96
CA ASP A 74 11.56 14.21 8.30
C ASP A 74 11.31 14.38 6.80
N THR A 75 11.61 13.33 6.00
CA THR A 75 11.39 13.32 4.55
C THR A 75 10.33 12.30 4.17
N TYR A 76 9.41 12.69 3.29
CA TYR A 76 8.35 11.83 2.77
C TYR A 76 8.27 11.95 1.25
N VAL A 77 8.21 10.80 0.55
CA VAL A 77 8.00 10.75 -0.90
C VAL A 77 6.52 10.45 -1.15
N GLN A 78 5.82 11.38 -1.79
CA GLN A 78 4.36 11.31 -1.96
C GLN A 78 3.97 11.45 -3.44
N GLY A 79 3.48 10.37 -4.04
CA GLY A 79 2.97 10.38 -5.42
C GLY A 79 1.50 10.83 -5.52
N ALA A 80 0.76 10.71 -4.43
CA ALA A 80 -0.65 11.12 -4.35
C ALA A 80 -0.82 12.28 -3.37
N ASN A 81 -1.98 12.96 -3.43
CA ASN A 81 -2.35 14.02 -2.48
C ASN A 81 -2.78 13.43 -1.12
N ASN A 82 -1.87 12.67 -0.51
CA ASN A 82 -2.14 11.95 0.72
C ASN A 82 -0.81 11.65 1.44
N LEU A 83 -0.58 12.29 2.59
CA LEU A 83 0.59 12.03 3.42
C LEU A 83 0.31 10.87 4.36
N GLN A 84 1.21 9.88 4.37
CA GLN A 84 1.15 8.74 5.29
C GLN A 84 2.34 8.75 6.24
N ILE A 85 2.05 8.86 7.53
CA ILE A 85 3.03 8.81 8.62
C ILE A 85 2.78 7.52 9.40
N TRP A 86 3.82 6.70 9.59
CA TRP A 86 3.70 5.38 10.19
C TRP A 86 4.30 5.34 11.59
N ASN A 87 3.54 4.78 12.55
CA ASN A 87 3.98 4.50 13.93
C ASN A 87 4.48 5.73 14.69
N GLU A 88 3.97 6.90 14.37
CA GLU A 88 4.24 8.15 15.07
C GLU A 88 3.11 9.16 14.84
N GLU A 89 3.00 10.10 15.77
CA GLU A 89 2.10 11.24 15.67
C GLU A 89 2.80 12.43 15.01
N ILE A 90 1.99 13.39 14.53
CA ILE A 90 2.49 14.64 14.01
C ILE A 90 3.02 15.48 15.19
N SER A 91 4.28 15.89 15.10
CA SER A 91 4.87 16.81 16.05
C SER A 91 4.75 18.24 15.55
N PRO A 92 4.06 19.14 16.26
CA PRO A 92 3.85 20.52 15.80
C PRO A 92 5.14 21.28 15.50
N VAL A 93 6.19 21.00 16.26
CA VAL A 93 7.50 21.69 16.17
C VAL A 93 8.46 21.07 15.17
N ARG A 94 8.09 19.92 14.57
CA ARG A 94 8.89 19.23 13.56
C ARG A 94 8.55 19.75 12.19
N ARG A 95 9.54 19.78 11.30
CA ARG A 95 9.33 20.07 9.88
C ARG A 95 9.17 18.78 9.09
N TYR A 96 8.39 18.83 8.02
CA TYR A 96 8.08 17.73 7.12
C TYR A 96 8.43 18.14 5.70
N VAL A 97 9.46 17.49 5.15
CA VAL A 97 9.92 17.70 3.77
C VAL A 97 9.17 16.69 2.88
N LEU A 98 8.24 17.19 2.10
CA LEU A 98 7.38 16.41 1.22
C LEU A 98 7.93 16.50 -0.21
N ILE A 99 8.32 15.37 -0.78
CA ILE A 99 8.92 15.27 -2.11
C ILE A 99 7.91 14.61 -3.04
N ARG A 100 7.52 15.31 -4.10
CA ARG A 100 6.57 14.83 -5.11
C ARG A 100 7.28 14.44 -6.39
N PRO A 101 7.38 13.14 -6.70
CA PRO A 101 7.79 12.67 -8.01
C PRO A 101 6.58 12.56 -8.96
N ASP A 102 6.86 12.56 -10.25
CA ASP A 102 5.90 12.16 -11.29
C ASP A 102 5.75 10.63 -11.41
N ALA A 103 5.00 10.19 -12.43
CA ALA A 103 4.78 8.77 -12.72
C ALA A 103 6.09 8.01 -13.08
N ASN A 104 7.09 8.71 -13.59
CA ASN A 104 8.39 8.15 -13.96
C ASN A 104 9.38 8.14 -12.78
N GLY A 105 9.01 8.72 -11.65
CA GLY A 105 9.87 8.83 -10.48
C GLY A 105 10.80 10.04 -10.50
N VAL A 106 10.59 10.99 -11.41
CA VAL A 106 11.33 12.25 -11.48
C VAL A 106 10.74 13.24 -10.49
N ILE A 107 11.56 13.82 -9.62
CA ILE A 107 11.12 14.78 -8.59
C ILE A 107 10.66 16.06 -9.27
N GLN A 108 9.40 16.42 -9.07
CA GLN A 108 8.78 17.62 -9.62
C GLN A 108 8.70 18.75 -8.61
N ARG A 109 8.32 18.44 -7.38
CA ARG A 109 8.08 19.44 -6.33
C ARG A 109 8.60 18.97 -4.97
N VAL A 110 9.05 19.95 -4.19
CA VAL A 110 9.41 19.78 -2.78
C VAL A 110 8.66 20.85 -1.97
N ARG A 111 8.05 20.43 -0.85
CA ARG A 111 7.44 21.33 0.12
C ARG A 111 8.02 21.09 1.50
N VAL A 112 8.20 22.14 2.27
CA VAL A 112 8.63 22.08 3.66
C VAL A 112 7.57 22.76 4.51
N VAL A 113 6.87 21.98 5.34
CA VAL A 113 5.79 22.44 6.21
C VAL A 113 6.06 22.06 7.64
N SER A 114 5.52 22.81 8.59
CA SER A 114 5.55 22.42 10.01
C SER A 114 4.48 21.39 10.31
N GLY A 115 4.63 20.66 11.42
CA GLY A 115 3.56 19.79 11.89
C GLY A 115 2.34 20.58 12.36
N ALA A 116 2.51 21.82 12.79
CA ALA A 116 1.41 22.73 13.11
C ALA A 116 0.56 23.03 11.87
N ASP A 117 1.18 23.21 10.69
CA ASP A 117 0.46 23.42 9.42
C ASP A 117 -0.21 22.15 8.89
N LEU A 118 0.32 20.99 9.23
CA LEU A 118 -0.26 19.69 8.82
C LEU A 118 -1.41 19.26 9.71
N ALA A 119 -1.40 19.62 11.00
CA ALA A 119 -2.40 19.19 11.97
C ALA A 119 -3.84 19.52 11.56
N PRO A 120 -4.16 20.73 11.03
CA PRO A 120 -5.51 21.07 10.58
C PRO A 120 -6.01 20.24 9.39
N LEU A 121 -5.11 19.59 8.63
CA LEU A 121 -5.48 18.72 7.51
C LEU A 121 -5.96 17.33 7.97
N ASP A 122 -5.80 17.00 9.24
CA ASP A 122 -6.32 15.75 9.79
C ASP A 122 -7.82 15.84 10.05
N THR A 123 -8.58 15.27 9.15
CA THR A 123 -10.05 15.17 9.29
C THR A 123 -10.50 13.95 10.08
N THR A 124 -9.60 13.02 10.39
CA THR A 124 -9.94 11.73 11.01
C THR A 124 -9.61 11.64 12.49
N GLY A 125 -8.61 12.38 12.96
CA GLY A 125 -8.14 12.41 14.36
C GLY A 125 -7.71 11.05 14.90
N LYS A 126 -7.57 10.02 14.05
CA LYS A 126 -7.31 8.63 14.46
C LYS A 126 -6.19 7.98 13.67
N LEU A 127 -5.26 7.38 14.38
CA LEU A 127 -4.32 6.43 13.83
C LEU A 127 -5.07 5.21 13.30
N THR A 128 -4.98 4.96 12.00
CA THR A 128 -5.55 3.76 11.38
C THR A 128 -4.56 2.61 11.55
N GLN A 129 -4.98 1.55 12.23
CA GLN A 129 -4.20 0.32 12.34
C GLN A 129 -4.21 -0.42 11.00
N LYS A 130 -3.07 -1.00 10.62
CA LYS A 130 -2.96 -1.87 9.45
C LYS A 130 -2.20 -3.13 9.79
N TYR A 131 -2.75 -4.25 9.32
CA TYR A 131 -2.08 -5.54 9.37
C TYR A 131 -1.16 -5.70 8.17
N GLN A 132 -0.05 -6.39 8.40
CA GLN A 132 0.89 -6.75 7.34
C GLN A 132 1.40 -8.17 7.56
N ALA A 133 1.70 -8.84 6.46
CA ALA A 133 2.36 -10.14 6.47
C ALA A 133 3.64 -10.12 5.63
N ARG A 134 4.48 -11.12 5.81
CA ARG A 134 5.70 -11.30 5.05
C ARG A 134 5.65 -12.63 4.30
N VAL A 135 6.14 -12.63 3.08
CA VAL A 135 6.36 -13.81 2.27
C VAL A 135 7.87 -14.01 2.05
N ALA A 136 8.31 -15.24 2.10
CA ALA A 136 9.72 -15.58 1.87
C ALA A 136 10.05 -15.76 0.38
N ASP A 137 9.14 -16.36 -0.39
CA ASP A 137 9.34 -16.74 -1.79
C ASP A 137 8.21 -16.16 -2.66
N LEU A 138 8.59 -15.41 -3.71
CA LEU A 138 7.69 -14.78 -4.67
C LEU A 138 7.40 -15.63 -5.92
N GLU A 139 7.91 -16.84 -5.98
CA GLU A 139 7.71 -17.78 -7.12
C GLU A 139 6.84 -18.96 -6.74
N THR A 140 6.36 -19.02 -5.49
CA THR A 140 5.53 -20.11 -4.99
C THR A 140 4.18 -20.17 -5.71
N ILE A 141 3.81 -21.38 -6.18
CA ILE A 141 2.46 -21.68 -6.69
C ILE A 141 1.85 -22.71 -5.75
N LYS A 142 0.88 -22.29 -4.90
CA LYS A 142 0.36 -23.15 -3.84
C LYS A 142 -1.11 -22.88 -3.54
N LEU A 143 -1.91 -23.95 -3.47
CA LEU A 143 -3.17 -23.95 -2.74
C LEU A 143 -2.85 -24.21 -1.27
N ALA A 144 -2.84 -23.17 -0.45
CA ALA A 144 -2.40 -23.26 0.94
C ALA A 144 -3.51 -23.75 1.87
N SER A 145 -4.77 -23.39 1.60
CA SER A 145 -5.94 -24.01 2.25
C SER A 145 -6.51 -25.08 1.34
N PRO A 146 -6.43 -26.37 1.68
CA PRO A 146 -6.95 -27.44 0.83
C PRO A 146 -8.47 -27.40 0.72
N ASN A 147 -9.15 -26.84 1.70
CA ASN A 147 -10.61 -26.67 1.75
C ASN A 147 -10.97 -25.23 2.13
N ASP A 148 -12.19 -24.86 1.86
CA ASP A 148 -12.79 -23.63 2.37
C ASP A 148 -12.93 -23.68 3.90
N SER A 149 -13.24 -22.53 4.52
CA SER A 149 -13.55 -22.53 5.95
C SER A 149 -14.82 -23.33 6.23
N PRO A 150 -14.89 -24.07 7.35
CA PRO A 150 -16.05 -24.89 7.67
C PRO A 150 -17.39 -24.13 7.72
N ASN A 151 -17.34 -22.83 7.98
CA ASN A 151 -18.51 -21.98 7.98
C ASN A 151 -19.18 -21.88 6.59
N LEU A 152 -18.40 -22.04 5.52
CA LEU A 152 -18.88 -21.97 4.12
C LEU A 152 -19.32 -23.32 3.55
N ASP A 153 -19.04 -24.44 4.20
CA ASP A 153 -19.33 -25.80 3.66
C ASP A 153 -20.77 -26.00 3.19
N ARG A 154 -21.73 -25.33 3.86
CA ARG A 154 -23.16 -25.44 3.54
C ARG A 154 -23.61 -24.53 2.41
N VAL A 155 -22.80 -23.55 2.03
CA VAL A 155 -23.17 -22.51 1.05
C VAL A 155 -22.33 -22.55 -0.21
N ILE A 156 -21.28 -23.39 -0.22
CA ILE A 156 -20.50 -23.69 -1.43
C ILE A 156 -21.35 -24.58 -2.33
N GLY A 157 -21.48 -24.18 -3.59
CA GLY A 157 -22.23 -24.95 -4.59
C GLY A 157 -21.37 -25.97 -5.31
N PRO A 158 -22.03 -26.98 -5.91
CA PRO A 158 -21.36 -27.88 -6.84
C PRO A 158 -21.00 -27.19 -8.17
N SER A 159 -21.49 -25.96 -8.36
CA SER A 159 -21.32 -25.22 -9.60
C SER A 159 -19.84 -24.90 -9.87
N GLN A 160 -19.40 -25.29 -11.05
CA GLN A 160 -18.05 -25.02 -11.54
C GLN A 160 -17.99 -23.81 -12.48
N LYS A 161 -19.11 -23.13 -12.71
CA LYS A 161 -19.23 -22.02 -13.63
C LYS A 161 -20.07 -20.90 -13.02
N LEU A 162 -19.69 -19.66 -13.31
CA LEU A 162 -20.46 -18.49 -12.89
C LEU A 162 -21.77 -18.38 -13.69
N PRO A 163 -22.83 -17.83 -13.09
CA PRO A 163 -24.00 -17.36 -13.82
C PRO A 163 -23.59 -16.38 -14.91
N ARG A 164 -24.31 -16.39 -16.04
CA ARG A 164 -23.94 -15.61 -17.24
C ARG A 164 -23.87 -14.11 -16.98
N ASP A 165 -24.72 -13.62 -16.09
CA ASP A 165 -24.87 -12.19 -15.79
C ASP A 165 -24.23 -11.78 -14.45
N ALA A 166 -23.54 -12.70 -13.77
CA ALA A 166 -22.88 -12.42 -12.51
C ALA A 166 -21.81 -11.32 -12.64
N SER A 167 -21.78 -10.44 -11.65
CA SER A 167 -20.79 -9.37 -11.54
C SER A 167 -19.84 -9.64 -10.34
N PRO A 168 -18.55 -9.28 -10.44
CA PRO A 168 -17.62 -9.40 -9.31
C PRO A 168 -18.10 -8.70 -8.03
N ILE A 169 -18.84 -7.60 -8.17
CA ILE A 169 -19.32 -6.78 -7.06
C ILE A 169 -20.65 -7.24 -6.46
N ASP A 170 -21.32 -8.23 -7.07
CA ASP A 170 -22.55 -8.80 -6.52
C ASP A 170 -22.28 -9.44 -5.18
N TYR A 171 -23.31 -9.54 -4.35
CA TYR A 171 -23.21 -10.35 -3.14
C TYR A 171 -23.25 -11.83 -3.52
N PRO A 172 -22.54 -12.69 -2.76
CA PRO A 172 -22.64 -14.14 -2.98
C PRO A 172 -24.04 -14.63 -2.60
N GLU A 173 -24.46 -15.70 -3.27
CA GLU A 173 -25.72 -16.40 -3.00
C GLU A 173 -25.44 -17.84 -2.56
N PRO A 174 -26.32 -18.49 -1.79
CA PRO A 174 -26.16 -19.89 -1.46
C PRO A 174 -26.03 -20.75 -2.72
N GLY A 175 -24.99 -21.56 -2.80
CA GLY A 175 -24.67 -22.39 -3.96
C GLY A 175 -23.98 -21.68 -5.14
N SER A 176 -23.74 -20.36 -5.06
CA SER A 176 -22.99 -19.60 -6.10
C SER A 176 -21.48 -19.62 -5.89
N LEU A 177 -21.04 -19.90 -4.68
CA LEU A 177 -19.63 -19.94 -4.35
C LEU A 177 -18.97 -21.20 -4.93
N MET A 178 -17.90 -21.00 -5.70
CA MET A 178 -17.06 -22.12 -6.15
C MET A 178 -16.20 -22.61 -4.99
N PRO A 179 -15.88 -23.92 -4.93
CA PRO A 179 -14.86 -24.42 -4.01
C PRO A 179 -13.51 -23.75 -4.22
N ILE A 180 -12.73 -23.54 -3.15
CA ILE A 180 -11.41 -22.87 -3.22
C ILE A 180 -10.44 -23.59 -4.17
N GLY A 181 -10.47 -24.92 -4.23
CA GLY A 181 -9.69 -25.70 -5.18
C GLY A 181 -10.02 -25.34 -6.64
N ARG A 182 -11.31 -25.14 -6.95
CA ARG A 182 -11.74 -24.74 -8.29
C ARG A 182 -11.26 -23.31 -8.62
N LEU A 183 -11.31 -22.39 -7.66
CA LEU A 183 -10.75 -21.05 -7.84
C LEU A 183 -9.24 -21.14 -8.17
N PHE A 184 -8.52 -21.98 -7.44
CA PHE A 184 -7.09 -22.18 -7.69
C PHE A 184 -6.79 -22.70 -9.10
N ASP A 185 -7.54 -23.70 -9.58
CA ASP A 185 -7.37 -24.26 -10.93
C ASP A 185 -7.61 -23.20 -12.02
N LEU A 186 -8.57 -22.30 -11.81
CA LEU A 186 -8.88 -21.23 -12.74
C LEU A 186 -7.84 -20.09 -12.71
N LEU A 187 -7.23 -19.83 -11.55
CA LEU A 187 -6.28 -18.74 -11.38
C LEU A 187 -4.83 -19.14 -11.66
N LYS A 188 -4.46 -20.41 -11.42
CA LYS A 188 -3.11 -20.93 -11.66
C LYS A 188 -2.55 -20.59 -13.06
N PRO A 189 -3.34 -20.62 -14.17
CA PRO A 189 -2.84 -20.25 -15.50
C PRO A 189 -2.48 -18.77 -15.68
N LEU A 190 -2.74 -17.91 -14.69
CA LEU A 190 -2.28 -16.52 -14.70
C LEU A 190 -0.78 -16.41 -14.42
N VAL A 191 -0.18 -17.37 -13.73
CA VAL A 191 1.27 -17.40 -13.51
C VAL A 191 1.97 -17.58 -14.85
N GLY A 192 3.02 -16.79 -15.08
CA GLY A 192 3.71 -16.69 -16.37
C GLY A 192 3.14 -15.62 -17.31
N ARG A 193 1.94 -15.08 -17.03
CA ARG A 193 1.41 -13.96 -17.81
C ARG A 193 2.07 -12.64 -17.42
N SER A 194 1.99 -11.67 -18.33
CA SER A 194 2.53 -10.34 -18.12
C SER A 194 1.53 -9.28 -18.57
N PHE A 195 1.58 -8.12 -17.93
CA PHE A 195 0.81 -6.94 -18.33
C PHE A 195 1.66 -5.68 -18.21
N ASP A 196 1.21 -4.59 -18.83
CA ASP A 196 1.94 -3.33 -18.82
C ASP A 196 1.93 -2.70 -17.43
N ASP A 197 3.09 -2.26 -16.97
CA ASP A 197 3.21 -1.53 -15.71
C ASP A 197 2.76 -0.07 -15.94
N PRO A 198 1.69 0.40 -15.30
CA PRO A 198 1.22 1.78 -15.44
C PRO A 198 2.19 2.81 -14.84
N GLY A 199 3.24 2.37 -14.14
CA GLY A 199 4.28 3.24 -13.59
C GLY A 199 4.48 3.07 -12.08
N ILE A 200 5.57 3.66 -11.62
CA ILE A 200 6.17 3.43 -10.29
C ILE A 200 5.24 3.80 -9.11
N LEU A 201 4.36 4.77 -9.29
CA LEU A 201 3.46 5.28 -8.22
C LEU A 201 2.02 4.79 -8.35
N GLN A 202 1.76 3.85 -9.26
CA GLN A 202 0.40 3.45 -9.60
C GLN A 202 0.08 2.03 -9.12
N GLU A 203 0.46 1.70 -7.88
CA GLU A 203 0.15 0.39 -7.26
C GLU A 203 -1.35 0.05 -7.34
N ARG A 204 -2.22 1.06 -7.16
CA ARG A 204 -3.67 0.87 -7.27
C ARG A 204 -4.10 0.49 -8.70
N ILE A 205 -3.50 1.10 -9.71
CA ILE A 205 -3.83 0.78 -11.12
C ILE A 205 -3.31 -0.61 -11.48
N ARG A 206 -2.11 -0.99 -11.02
CA ARG A 206 -1.61 -2.36 -11.16
C ARG A 206 -2.54 -3.38 -10.52
N GLY A 207 -3.04 -3.10 -9.32
CA GLY A 207 -4.07 -3.90 -8.66
C GLY A 207 -5.31 -4.06 -9.54
N GLY A 208 -5.84 -2.97 -10.09
CA GLY A 208 -7.01 -2.99 -10.98
C GLY A 208 -6.81 -3.83 -12.24
N VAL A 209 -5.61 -3.80 -12.86
CA VAL A 209 -5.30 -4.67 -14.01
C VAL A 209 -5.33 -6.14 -13.59
N LEU A 210 -4.73 -6.49 -12.45
CA LEU A 210 -4.77 -7.86 -11.94
C LEU A 210 -6.20 -8.31 -11.62
N HIS A 211 -7.03 -7.44 -11.02
CA HIS A 211 -8.45 -7.73 -10.77
C HIS A 211 -9.18 -8.09 -12.07
N GLY A 212 -8.93 -7.34 -13.16
CA GLY A 212 -9.47 -7.66 -14.47
C GLY A 212 -9.04 -9.03 -14.99
N LEU A 213 -7.77 -9.38 -14.85
CA LEU A 213 -7.23 -10.68 -15.25
C LEU A 213 -7.84 -11.82 -14.43
N VAL A 214 -7.94 -11.64 -13.11
CA VAL A 214 -8.57 -12.60 -12.20
C VAL A 214 -10.07 -12.77 -12.54
N GLY A 215 -10.80 -11.67 -12.72
CA GLY A 215 -12.20 -11.70 -13.10
C GLY A 215 -12.43 -12.46 -14.40
N ALA A 216 -11.61 -12.19 -15.43
CA ALA A 216 -11.68 -12.90 -16.72
C ALA A 216 -11.35 -14.40 -16.56
N ALA A 217 -10.34 -14.75 -15.75
CA ALA A 217 -9.98 -16.15 -15.49
C ALA A 217 -11.09 -16.92 -14.78
N LEU A 218 -11.86 -16.26 -13.90
CA LEU A 218 -13.03 -16.83 -13.24
C LEU A 218 -14.25 -16.93 -14.18
N GLY A 219 -14.25 -16.23 -15.30
CA GLY A 219 -15.33 -16.26 -16.30
C GLY A 219 -16.31 -15.09 -16.21
N TYR A 220 -16.02 -14.01 -15.47
CA TYR A 220 -16.82 -12.80 -15.50
C TYR A 220 -16.71 -12.11 -16.85
N ARG A 221 -17.86 -11.65 -17.38
CA ARG A 221 -17.94 -10.92 -18.64
C ARG A 221 -17.80 -9.42 -18.48
N LYS A 222 -18.10 -8.93 -17.28
CA LYS A 222 -18.01 -7.52 -16.91
C LYS A 222 -16.89 -7.35 -15.89
N HIS A 223 -16.09 -6.32 -16.08
CA HIS A 223 -15.19 -5.84 -15.05
C HIS A 223 -15.94 -4.79 -14.23
N ALA A 224 -16.04 -5.02 -12.93
CA ALA A 224 -16.60 -4.06 -11.98
C ALA A 224 -15.76 -4.11 -10.70
N ASP A 225 -15.36 -2.94 -10.22
CA ASP A 225 -14.65 -2.72 -8.98
C ASP A 225 -15.27 -1.50 -8.30
N ASN A 226 -15.74 -1.65 -7.08
CA ASN A 226 -16.32 -0.59 -6.26
C ASN A 226 -15.43 -0.17 -5.10
N GLY A 227 -14.19 -0.69 -5.04
CA GLY A 227 -13.21 -0.39 -4.01
C GLY A 227 -13.50 -0.98 -2.62
N ASN A 228 -14.49 -1.89 -2.52
CA ASN A 228 -14.83 -2.58 -1.27
C ASN A 228 -14.08 -3.93 -1.20
N SER A 229 -13.78 -4.38 0.01
CA SER A 229 -13.25 -5.73 0.27
C SER A 229 -14.40 -6.70 0.59
N PRO A 230 -14.33 -7.96 0.09
CA PRO A 230 -13.32 -8.46 -0.84
C PRO A 230 -13.52 -7.95 -2.28
N ASP A 231 -12.44 -7.89 -3.07
CA ASP A 231 -12.42 -7.34 -4.43
C ASP A 231 -13.39 -8.03 -5.39
N ILE A 232 -13.51 -9.35 -5.31
CA ILE A 232 -14.49 -10.17 -6.02
C ILE A 232 -15.48 -10.70 -5.00
N ARG A 233 -16.39 -9.82 -4.61
CA ARG A 233 -17.37 -10.09 -3.54
C ARG A 233 -18.21 -11.32 -3.82
N HIS A 234 -18.70 -11.49 -5.05
CA HIS A 234 -19.51 -12.63 -5.45
C HIS A 234 -18.86 -13.98 -5.17
N GLN A 235 -17.53 -14.05 -5.09
CA GLN A 235 -16.79 -15.27 -4.75
C GLN A 235 -16.04 -15.14 -3.41
N LEU A 236 -16.31 -14.14 -2.59
CA LEU A 236 -15.60 -13.86 -1.33
C LEU A 236 -14.08 -13.92 -1.53
N LEU A 237 -13.55 -13.34 -2.63
CA LEU A 237 -12.16 -13.42 -3.03
C LEU A 237 -11.51 -12.05 -3.00
N GLU A 238 -10.54 -11.88 -2.13
CA GLU A 238 -9.63 -10.73 -2.10
C GLU A 238 -8.41 -11.01 -2.97
N VAL A 239 -8.02 -10.06 -3.81
CA VAL A 239 -6.91 -10.19 -4.76
C VAL A 239 -5.77 -9.27 -4.36
N LYS A 240 -4.59 -9.81 -4.18
CA LYS A 240 -3.39 -9.04 -3.82
C LYS A 240 -2.30 -9.23 -4.85
N LEU A 241 -1.79 -8.13 -5.41
CA LEU A 241 -0.56 -8.15 -6.20
C LEU A 241 0.63 -7.80 -5.30
N GLN A 242 1.63 -8.66 -5.26
CA GLN A 242 2.83 -8.43 -4.47
C GLN A 242 4.07 -8.43 -5.35
N THR A 243 4.75 -7.29 -5.41
CA THR A 243 6.05 -7.13 -6.07
C THR A 243 7.18 -6.97 -5.04
N SER A 244 6.86 -7.18 -3.75
CA SER A 244 7.78 -7.14 -2.61
C SER A 244 7.40 -8.19 -1.58
N GLN A 245 8.29 -8.43 -0.62
CA GLN A 245 8.05 -9.43 0.44
C GLN A 245 7.03 -9.01 1.51
N THR A 246 6.47 -7.80 1.45
CA THR A 246 5.50 -7.33 2.45
C THR A 246 4.12 -7.25 1.83
N ILE A 247 3.15 -7.93 2.42
CA ILE A 247 1.74 -7.97 2.01
C ILE A 247 0.95 -7.01 2.90
N ASP A 248 0.36 -5.96 2.31
CA ASP A 248 -0.56 -5.06 3.02
C ASP A 248 -1.96 -5.65 3.06
N LEU A 249 -2.49 -5.83 4.28
CA LEU A 249 -3.76 -6.51 4.52
C LEU A 249 -4.93 -5.56 4.84
N GLY A 250 -4.62 -4.29 5.11
CA GLY A 250 -5.64 -3.30 5.49
C GLY A 250 -5.92 -3.27 6.99
N ALA A 251 -7.08 -2.72 7.37
CA ALA A 251 -7.45 -2.44 8.76
C ALA A 251 -7.99 -3.66 9.52
N ILE A 252 -8.37 -4.71 8.81
CA ILE A 252 -8.95 -5.93 9.41
C ILE A 252 -8.00 -7.09 9.16
N SER A 253 -7.77 -7.88 10.20
CA SER A 253 -6.94 -9.09 10.09
C SER A 253 -7.67 -10.16 9.28
N PRO A 254 -6.99 -10.84 8.33
CA PRO A 254 -7.60 -11.94 7.57
C PRO A 254 -8.25 -13.02 8.45
N ASP A 255 -7.61 -13.35 9.57
CA ASP A 255 -8.08 -14.37 10.53
C ASP A 255 -9.12 -13.86 11.54
N SER A 256 -9.68 -12.67 11.30
CA SER A 256 -10.70 -12.11 12.19
C SER A 256 -11.99 -12.92 12.18
N GLY A 257 -12.47 -13.25 13.38
CA GLY A 257 -13.81 -13.84 13.59
C GLY A 257 -14.97 -12.85 13.53
N GLY A 258 -14.71 -11.57 13.19
CA GLY A 258 -15.75 -10.56 13.00
C GLY A 258 -16.56 -10.81 11.73
N PHE A 259 -17.79 -10.29 11.70
CA PHE A 259 -18.68 -10.44 10.55
C PHE A 259 -18.23 -9.56 9.38
N LEU A 260 -18.22 -10.16 8.18
CA LEU A 260 -18.05 -9.42 6.93
C LEU A 260 -19.34 -8.61 6.68
N ASP A 261 -19.15 -7.38 6.16
CA ASP A 261 -20.30 -6.53 5.76
C ASP A 261 -20.91 -7.04 4.44
N CYS A 262 -21.67 -8.10 4.57
CA CYS A 262 -22.46 -8.69 3.48
C CYS A 262 -23.72 -9.35 4.05
N PRO A 263 -24.78 -9.54 3.23
CA PRO A 263 -25.95 -10.32 3.61
C PRO A 263 -25.57 -11.74 4.02
N ALA A 264 -26.35 -12.32 4.93
CA ALA A 264 -26.17 -13.71 5.29
C ALA A 264 -26.50 -14.62 4.08
N LEU A 265 -25.72 -15.68 3.91
CA LEU A 265 -25.94 -16.72 2.90
C LEU A 265 -26.94 -17.76 3.47
N GLY A 266 -28.22 -17.52 3.30
CA GLY A 266 -29.25 -18.26 4.00
C GLY A 266 -29.15 -18.02 5.51
N VAL A 267 -28.80 -19.06 6.27
CA VAL A 267 -28.57 -18.95 7.73
C VAL A 267 -27.12 -18.66 8.11
N THR A 268 -26.20 -18.68 7.17
CA THR A 268 -24.77 -18.54 7.41
C THR A 268 -24.35 -17.08 7.34
N LYS A 269 -23.88 -16.51 8.45
CA LYS A 269 -23.21 -15.22 8.47
C LYS A 269 -21.74 -15.41 8.09
N VAL A 270 -21.30 -14.66 7.08
CA VAL A 270 -19.91 -14.71 6.60
C VAL A 270 -18.99 -13.94 7.54
N LEU A 271 -17.85 -14.52 7.86
CA LEU A 271 -16.80 -13.92 8.70
C LEU A 271 -15.64 -13.42 7.82
N TYR A 272 -14.83 -12.49 8.32
CA TYR A 272 -13.62 -12.08 7.62
C TYR A 272 -12.66 -13.24 7.36
N GLN A 273 -12.56 -14.20 8.29
CA GLN A 273 -11.75 -15.42 8.12
C GLN A 273 -12.25 -16.37 7.03
N ASP A 274 -13.49 -16.20 6.54
CA ASP A 274 -14.05 -16.98 5.44
C ASP A 274 -13.64 -16.44 4.06
N VAL A 275 -13.14 -15.21 4.00
CA VAL A 275 -12.65 -14.61 2.75
C VAL A 275 -11.44 -15.40 2.23
N ARG A 276 -11.44 -15.67 0.92
CA ARG A 276 -10.30 -16.30 0.24
C ARG A 276 -9.37 -15.20 -0.24
N TYR A 277 -8.07 -15.43 -0.15
CA TYR A 277 -7.03 -14.49 -0.58
C TYR A 277 -6.22 -15.09 -1.72
N ALA A 278 -6.34 -14.50 -2.92
CA ALA A 278 -5.45 -14.79 -4.04
C ALA A 278 -4.26 -13.81 -4.00
N VAL A 279 -3.17 -14.27 -3.42
CA VAL A 279 -1.92 -13.50 -3.36
C VAL A 279 -1.09 -13.86 -4.58
N CYS A 280 -1.11 -12.97 -5.58
CA CYS A 280 -0.34 -13.08 -6.80
C CYS A 280 1.01 -12.39 -6.63
N PHE A 281 2.09 -13.07 -6.94
CA PHE A 281 3.43 -12.51 -6.93
C PHE A 281 3.85 -12.10 -8.32
N GLY A 282 4.66 -11.05 -8.41
CA GLY A 282 5.17 -10.56 -9.67
C GLY A 282 6.47 -9.81 -9.56
N THR A 283 7.22 -9.79 -10.64
CA THR A 283 8.42 -8.99 -10.83
C THR A 283 8.18 -7.92 -11.87
N ILE A 284 8.80 -6.75 -11.66
CA ILE A 284 8.75 -5.64 -12.62
C ILE A 284 10.04 -5.65 -13.41
N SER A 285 9.93 -5.79 -14.73
CA SER A 285 11.06 -5.70 -15.66
C SER A 285 10.71 -4.75 -16.80
N GLY A 286 11.47 -3.68 -16.93
CA GLY A 286 11.15 -2.59 -17.86
C GLY A 286 9.80 -1.96 -17.55
N LYS A 287 8.89 -1.99 -18.51
CA LYS A 287 7.52 -1.46 -18.41
C LYS A 287 6.47 -2.58 -18.25
N ARG A 288 6.87 -3.74 -17.75
CA ARG A 288 5.97 -4.89 -17.61
C ARG A 288 6.03 -5.51 -16.23
N VAL A 289 4.88 -5.96 -15.77
CA VAL A 289 4.74 -6.82 -14.59
C VAL A 289 4.62 -8.25 -15.09
N HIS A 290 5.48 -9.14 -14.59
CA HIS A 290 5.45 -10.57 -14.87
C HIS A 290 4.93 -11.30 -13.64
N LEU A 291 3.85 -12.05 -13.75
CA LEU A 291 3.32 -12.86 -12.66
C LEU A 291 4.18 -14.10 -12.47
N THR A 292 4.81 -14.21 -11.30
CA THR A 292 5.80 -15.26 -10.99
C THR A 292 5.25 -16.33 -10.06
N GLY A 293 4.18 -16.03 -9.30
CA GLY A 293 3.63 -16.98 -8.35
C GLY A 293 2.18 -16.66 -7.97
N LEU A 294 1.56 -17.62 -7.30
CA LEU A 294 0.20 -17.54 -6.78
C LEU A 294 0.06 -18.38 -5.51
N VAL A 295 -0.41 -17.79 -4.44
CA VAL A 295 -0.88 -18.54 -3.27
C VAL A 295 -2.36 -18.24 -3.08
N LEU A 296 -3.19 -19.30 -3.01
CA LEU A 296 -4.59 -19.19 -2.64
C LEU A 296 -4.80 -19.77 -1.24
N VAL A 297 -5.39 -18.98 -0.35
CA VAL A 297 -5.52 -19.29 1.07
C VAL A 297 -6.81 -18.68 1.63
N THR A 298 -7.45 -19.33 2.62
CA THR A 298 -8.53 -18.71 3.39
C THR A 298 -7.99 -17.70 4.40
N GLY A 299 -8.79 -16.72 4.81
CA GLY A 299 -8.40 -15.80 5.87
C GLY A 299 -8.02 -16.53 7.16
N ARG A 300 -8.73 -17.62 7.48
CA ARG A 300 -8.48 -18.49 8.63
C ARG A 300 -7.04 -19.04 8.64
N ASP A 301 -6.53 -19.49 7.49
CA ASP A 301 -5.22 -20.14 7.37
C ASP A 301 -4.13 -19.16 6.93
N PHE A 302 -4.46 -17.86 6.81
CA PHE A 302 -3.56 -16.85 6.23
C PHE A 302 -2.23 -16.78 6.96
N PHE A 303 -2.24 -16.69 8.29
CA PHE A 303 -1.02 -16.59 9.09
C PHE A 303 -0.35 -17.92 9.43
N ALA A 304 -0.95 -19.04 9.04
CA ALA A 304 -0.25 -20.33 8.95
C ALA A 304 0.61 -20.41 7.68
N THR A 305 0.29 -19.58 6.67
CA THR A 305 0.97 -19.54 5.37
C THR A 305 1.97 -18.39 5.28
N PHE A 306 1.61 -17.22 5.79
CA PHE A 306 2.42 -16.00 5.75
C PHE A 306 2.77 -15.54 7.16
N GLU A 307 4.04 -15.17 7.36
CA GLU A 307 4.48 -14.65 8.65
C GLU A 307 3.85 -13.28 8.93
N ARG A 308 3.21 -13.11 10.09
CA ARG A 308 2.70 -11.81 10.54
C ARG A 308 3.84 -10.85 10.81
N CYS A 309 3.85 -9.69 10.16
CA CYS A 309 4.88 -8.67 10.40
C CYS A 309 4.79 -8.12 11.83
N GLY A 310 5.95 -8.12 12.52
CA GLY A 310 6.05 -7.60 13.87
C GLY A 310 5.37 -8.45 14.94
N GLY A 311 5.03 -9.70 14.64
CA GLY A 311 4.29 -10.59 15.56
C GLY A 311 2.90 -10.03 15.87
N LEU A 312 2.63 -9.65 17.14
CA LEU A 312 1.39 -9.02 17.57
C LEU A 312 1.34 -7.51 17.30
N VAL A 313 2.42 -6.92 16.79
CA VAL A 313 2.49 -5.46 16.57
C VAL A 313 1.69 -5.07 15.34
N ILE A 314 0.68 -4.27 15.57
CA ILE A 314 -0.13 -3.62 14.53
C ILE A 314 0.59 -2.34 14.12
N ASN A 315 0.89 -2.17 12.84
CA ASN A 315 1.41 -0.91 12.34
C ASN A 315 0.30 0.15 12.33
N ALA A 316 0.48 1.20 13.11
CA ALA A 316 -0.41 2.34 13.12
C ALA A 316 -0.02 3.33 12.01
N LYS A 317 -0.99 3.88 11.31
CA LYS A 317 -0.80 4.83 10.22
C LYS A 317 -1.62 6.10 10.45
N TYR A 318 -0.97 7.24 10.38
CA TYR A 318 -1.61 8.54 10.24
C TYR A 318 -1.77 8.85 8.75
N GLN A 319 -2.96 9.25 8.32
CA GLN A 319 -3.22 9.55 6.91
C GLN A 319 -3.89 10.91 6.79
N LEU A 320 -3.20 11.85 6.14
CA LEU A 320 -3.63 13.22 5.95
C LEU A 320 -3.95 13.46 4.47
N PRO A 321 -5.18 13.86 4.11
CA PRO A 321 -5.48 14.34 2.78
C PRO A 321 -4.73 15.67 2.55
N LEU A 322 -4.02 15.79 1.44
CA LEU A 322 -3.39 17.03 1.02
C LEU A 322 -4.31 17.71 0.00
N PRO A 323 -4.57 19.02 0.09
CA PRO A 323 -5.29 19.77 -0.94
C PRO A 323 -4.69 19.55 -2.34
N ARG A 324 -5.50 19.66 -3.38
CA ARG A 324 -5.02 19.44 -4.77
C ARG A 324 -3.87 20.38 -5.13
N GLU A 325 -3.98 21.64 -4.71
CA GLU A 325 -3.00 22.72 -4.92
C GLU A 325 -1.87 22.75 -3.90
N PHE A 326 -1.78 21.77 -3.01
CA PHE A 326 -0.79 21.75 -1.92
C PHE A 326 0.66 21.93 -2.43
N PHE A 327 0.98 21.32 -3.57
CA PHE A 327 2.29 21.43 -4.18
C PHE A 327 2.43 22.60 -5.18
N ASP A 328 1.33 23.26 -5.55
CA ASP A 328 1.31 24.31 -6.57
C ASP A 328 1.40 25.72 -5.95
N ARG A 329 1.13 25.86 -4.65
CA ARG A 329 1.23 27.14 -3.95
C ARG A 329 2.68 27.59 -3.88
N ASN A 330 2.97 28.76 -4.45
CA ASN A 330 4.21 29.48 -4.18
C ASN A 330 4.23 29.86 -2.70
N THR A 331 5.42 29.88 -2.10
CA THR A 331 5.68 30.20 -0.68
C THR A 331 5.28 31.64 -0.25
N GLU A 332 4.63 32.40 -1.10
CA GLU A 332 4.20 33.79 -0.86
C GLU A 332 2.73 33.90 -0.45
N GLY A 333 2.22 33.05 0.36
CA GLY A 333 0.83 33.23 0.80
C GLY A 333 0.39 32.18 1.81
N VAL A 334 0.68 32.50 3.01
CA VAL A 334 -0.08 32.46 4.25
C VAL A 334 -1.41 31.71 4.18
N PHE A 335 -1.55 30.79 5.11
CA PHE A 335 -2.84 30.39 5.63
C PHE A 335 -3.43 31.60 6.38
N ASP A 336 -4.33 32.38 5.74
CA ASP A 336 -5.28 33.23 6.39
C ASP A 336 -6.49 32.42 6.85
#